data_6d7f25ebcd418c1bed419b7c6c0c507f
#
_entry.id   6d7f25ebcd418c1bed419b7c6c0c507f
#
_cell.length_a   1.000
_cell.length_b   1.000
_cell.length_c   1.000
_cell.angle_alpha   90.00
_cell.angle_beta   90.00
_cell.angle_gamma   90.00
#
_symmetry.space_group_name_H-M   'P 1'
#
loop_
_entity.id
_entity.type
_entity.pdbx_description
1 polymer ?
#
loop_
_entity_poly.entity_id
_entity_poly.type
_entity_poly.pdbx_seq_one_letter_code
_entity_poly.pdbx_strand_id
1 'polypeptide(L)'
;GLYIYTINYSSNPTHFPDRSLQAKTGLGETVSSILFAIVAATIVHNYLIQPYIIPTGSLEKSLLIGDFLFVSKFHYGARAPMTAVSFPMVHDTIPVIKTKSYLKKPQLPYFRLPALQKIKRNDIVVFSWPADTVRQFFVREKRVDKPIDKKSNYVKRCVGIPGDTLEIIDGFIHTNGIKNILPERAEVQYTFNAYAKKGVSSRKLLDEGFEDFDRIYKIENITESSFQQIIPYITGRRGTADNFYVYTGSKGLPTDLIRKLGLRVSETLEVDKQLTITLEEADKLRKITWIDSVKQINVSVNLLQVL
;
A
#
# COMPACT_ATOMS: atom_id res chain seq x y z
N GLY A 1 16.31 2.08 -33.83
CA GLY A 1 15.42 1.53 -34.80
C GLY A 1 14.76 2.62 -35.65
N LEU A 2 13.81 3.34 -35.13
CA LEU A 2 13.03 4.36 -35.86
C LEU A 2 13.90 5.52 -36.34
N TYR A 3 14.84 5.96 -35.49
CA TYR A 3 15.75 7.06 -35.83
C TYR A 3 16.72 6.68 -36.96
N ILE A 4 17.29 5.49 -36.93
CA ILE A 4 18.18 5.00 -37.98
C ILE A 4 17.41 4.85 -39.30
N TYR A 5 16.15 4.39 -39.22
CA TYR A 5 15.28 4.27 -40.39
C TYR A 5 15.01 5.63 -41.06
N THR A 6 14.70 6.67 -40.26
CA THR A 6 14.44 8.00 -40.81
C THR A 6 15.67 8.66 -41.43
N ILE A 7 16.84 8.48 -40.84
CA ILE A 7 18.11 8.98 -41.42
C ILE A 7 18.42 8.29 -42.76
N ASN A 8 18.33 6.96 -42.78
CA ASN A 8 18.59 6.18 -44.01
C ASN A 8 17.56 6.50 -45.09
N TYR A 9 16.30 6.71 -44.73
CA TYR A 9 15.25 7.10 -45.68
C TYR A 9 15.54 8.46 -46.30
N SER A 10 15.98 9.45 -45.56
CA SER A 10 16.30 10.78 -46.08
C SER A 10 17.53 10.79 -46.98
N SER A 11 18.49 9.89 -46.75
CA SER A 11 19.73 9.83 -47.54
C SER A 11 19.62 8.91 -48.77
N ASN A 12 18.68 7.95 -48.80
CA ASN A 12 18.53 7.00 -49.92
C ASN A 12 17.09 6.53 -50.10
N PRO A 13 16.20 7.40 -50.60
CA PRO A 13 14.75 7.14 -50.67
C PRO A 13 14.35 5.99 -51.56
N THR A 14 15.22 5.56 -52.50
CA THR A 14 14.94 4.43 -53.40
C THR A 14 15.12 3.07 -52.71
N HIS A 15 15.78 2.98 -51.59
CA HIS A 15 16.02 1.75 -50.85
C HIS A 15 14.93 1.40 -49.84
N PHE A 16 14.10 2.35 -49.47
CA PHE A 16 13.04 2.17 -48.47
C PHE A 16 11.69 2.54 -49.07
N PRO A 17 10.88 1.57 -49.49
CA PRO A 17 9.56 1.86 -50.00
C PRO A 17 8.70 2.58 -48.96
N ASP A 18 7.98 3.59 -49.40
CA ASP A 18 7.02 4.29 -48.56
C ASP A 18 5.89 3.34 -48.15
N ARG A 19 5.94 2.92 -46.89
CA ARG A 19 4.95 2.00 -46.32
C ARG A 19 3.65 2.72 -45.91
N SER A 20 3.61 4.04 -45.94
CA SER A 20 2.40 4.81 -45.63
C SER A 20 1.30 4.61 -46.66
N LEU A 21 1.70 4.25 -47.88
CA LEU A 21 0.80 3.99 -49.00
C LEU A 21 0.31 2.52 -49.11
N GLN A 22 0.86 1.61 -48.31
CA GLN A 22 0.41 0.23 -48.29
C GLN A 22 -0.84 0.08 -47.45
N ALA A 23 -1.89 -0.52 -48.01
CA ALA A 23 -3.09 -0.85 -47.27
C ALA A 23 -2.72 -1.83 -46.12
N LYS A 24 -2.90 -1.38 -44.89
CA LYS A 24 -2.67 -2.25 -43.73
C LYS A 24 -3.80 -3.26 -43.63
N THR A 25 -3.47 -4.52 -43.39
CA THR A 25 -4.48 -5.51 -43.05
C THR A 25 -5.08 -5.15 -41.70
N GLY A 26 -6.39 -5.27 -41.48
CA GLY A 26 -7.05 -4.93 -40.23
C GLY A 26 -6.42 -5.63 -39.00
N LEU A 27 -5.95 -6.87 -39.14
CA LEU A 27 -5.22 -7.59 -38.11
C LEU A 27 -3.85 -6.93 -37.80
N GLY A 28 -3.08 -6.57 -38.83
CA GLY A 28 -1.77 -5.92 -38.66
C GLY A 28 -1.88 -4.54 -38.02
N GLU A 29 -2.93 -3.81 -38.33
CA GLU A 29 -3.20 -2.50 -37.71
C GLU A 29 -3.58 -2.64 -36.22
N THR A 30 -4.44 -3.60 -35.89
CA THR A 30 -4.81 -3.90 -34.50
C THR A 30 -3.60 -4.32 -33.67
N VAL A 31 -2.78 -5.24 -34.16
CA VAL A 31 -1.55 -5.67 -33.45
C VAL A 31 -0.57 -4.53 -33.25
N SER A 32 -0.36 -3.70 -34.28
CA SER A 32 0.53 -2.53 -34.20
C SER A 32 0.03 -1.52 -33.17
N SER A 33 -1.28 -1.25 -33.14
CA SER A 33 -1.91 -0.33 -32.19
C SER A 33 -1.78 -0.83 -30.74
N ILE A 34 -2.00 -2.13 -30.52
CA ILE A 34 -1.83 -2.76 -29.19
C ILE A 34 -0.37 -2.67 -28.72
N LEU A 35 0.58 -3.00 -29.60
CA LEU A 35 2.01 -2.91 -29.28
C LEU A 35 2.42 -1.48 -28.95
N PHE A 36 1.96 -0.51 -29.74
CA PHE A 36 2.21 0.90 -29.47
C PHE A 36 1.65 1.31 -28.11
N ALA A 37 0.39 0.95 -27.80
CA ALA A 37 -0.25 1.25 -26.53
C ALA A 37 0.52 0.65 -25.34
N ILE A 38 0.98 -0.61 -25.43
CA ILE A 38 1.77 -1.26 -24.39
C ILE A 38 3.10 -0.54 -24.17
N VAL A 39 3.81 -0.20 -25.24
CA VAL A 39 5.12 0.50 -25.13
C VAL A 39 4.91 1.91 -24.54
N ALA A 40 3.97 2.68 -25.06
CA ALA A 40 3.66 4.02 -24.56
C ALA A 40 3.24 3.99 -23.08
N ALA A 41 2.30 3.10 -22.72
CA ALA A 41 1.87 2.94 -21.33
C ALA A 41 3.03 2.53 -20.41
N THR A 42 3.92 1.63 -20.86
CA THR A 42 5.10 1.21 -20.09
C THR A 42 6.06 2.38 -19.84
N ILE A 43 6.29 3.23 -20.83
CA ILE A 43 7.13 4.44 -20.70
C ILE A 43 6.50 5.39 -19.69
N VAL A 44 5.22 5.72 -19.85
CA VAL A 44 4.51 6.61 -18.94
C VAL A 44 4.54 6.06 -17.51
N HIS A 45 4.23 4.78 -17.33
CA HIS A 45 4.19 4.12 -16.03
C HIS A 45 5.56 4.05 -15.34
N ASN A 46 6.64 3.83 -16.08
CA ASN A 46 7.98 3.70 -15.50
C ASN A 46 8.66 5.05 -15.23
N TYR A 47 8.43 6.07 -16.05
CA TYR A 47 9.20 7.30 -16.01
C TYR A 47 8.43 8.56 -15.65
N LEU A 48 7.11 8.56 -15.82
CA LEU A 48 6.30 9.74 -15.58
C LEU A 48 5.38 9.58 -14.37
N ILE A 49 4.34 8.78 -14.49
CA ILE A 49 3.26 8.72 -13.50
C ILE A 49 2.82 7.27 -13.30
N GLN A 50 2.67 6.87 -12.04
CA GLN A 50 2.17 5.55 -11.68
C GLN A 50 0.98 5.67 -10.73
N PRO A 51 -0.18 5.04 -11.05
CA PRO A 51 -1.32 5.00 -10.13
C PRO A 51 -1.09 4.01 -8.99
N TYR A 52 -1.56 4.38 -7.79
CA TYR A 52 -1.58 3.54 -6.60
C TYR A 52 -2.89 3.74 -5.85
N ILE A 53 -3.24 2.75 -5.02
CA ILE A 53 -4.35 2.82 -4.07
C ILE A 53 -3.74 2.74 -2.67
N ILE A 54 -4.24 3.54 -1.73
CA ILE A 54 -3.82 3.52 -0.33
C ILE A 54 -4.51 2.36 0.40
N PRO A 55 -3.77 1.34 0.85
CA PRO A 55 -4.38 0.18 1.50
C PRO A 55 -4.45 0.31 3.04
N THR A 56 -3.71 1.24 3.64
CA THR A 56 -3.54 1.33 5.11
C THR A 56 -3.59 2.76 5.60
N GLY A 57 -4.05 2.96 6.85
CA GLY A 57 -4.21 4.26 7.49
C GLY A 57 -2.92 4.89 8.06
N SER A 58 -1.72 4.43 7.68
CA SER A 58 -0.47 4.94 8.25
C SER A 58 -0.14 6.41 7.92
N LEU A 59 -0.89 7.03 7.01
CA LEU A 59 -0.88 8.46 6.70
C LEU A 59 -2.27 9.07 6.87
N GLU A 60 -3.07 8.49 7.77
CA GLU A 60 -4.42 8.94 8.09
C GLU A 60 -4.47 10.47 8.32
N LYS A 61 -5.59 11.09 7.96
CA LYS A 61 -5.80 12.54 7.88
C LYS A 61 -5.05 13.23 6.73
N SER A 62 -3.92 12.68 6.24
CA SER A 62 -3.24 13.17 5.02
C SER A 62 -3.66 12.41 3.76
N LEU A 63 -3.72 11.07 3.84
CA LEU A 63 -4.15 10.15 2.79
C LEU A 63 -5.05 9.09 3.42
N LEU A 64 -6.27 8.95 2.90
CA LEU A 64 -7.27 8.04 3.44
C LEU A 64 -7.17 6.64 2.79
N ILE A 65 -7.62 5.62 3.51
CA ILE A 65 -7.73 4.26 2.97
C ILE A 65 -8.70 4.28 1.79
N GLY A 66 -8.26 3.75 0.64
CA GLY A 66 -9.03 3.71 -0.60
C GLY A 66 -8.76 4.88 -1.55
N ASP A 67 -7.98 5.88 -1.14
CA ASP A 67 -7.59 6.98 -2.03
C ASP A 67 -6.80 6.46 -3.23
N PHE A 68 -7.11 7.00 -4.41
CA PHE A 68 -6.35 6.78 -5.64
C PHE A 68 -5.32 7.88 -5.80
N LEU A 69 -4.06 7.50 -5.94
CA LEU A 69 -2.95 8.43 -6.09
C LEU A 69 -2.26 8.27 -7.44
N PHE A 70 -1.86 9.39 -8.01
CA PHE A 70 -0.87 9.42 -9.08
C PHE A 70 0.49 9.83 -8.52
N VAL A 71 1.41 8.87 -8.49
CA VAL A 71 2.77 9.12 -8.02
C VAL A 71 3.64 9.60 -9.17
N SER A 72 4.10 10.83 -9.07
CA SER A 72 5.06 11.39 -10.02
C SER A 72 6.45 10.82 -9.78
N LYS A 73 7.09 10.36 -10.84
CA LYS A 73 8.45 9.81 -10.80
C LYS A 73 9.52 10.83 -11.18
N PHE A 74 9.16 11.85 -11.91
CA PHE A 74 10.12 12.84 -12.41
C PHE A 74 10.51 13.89 -11.36
N HIS A 75 9.67 14.14 -10.33
CA HIS A 75 10.00 15.12 -9.30
C HIS A 75 11.33 14.80 -8.59
N TYR A 76 11.50 13.54 -8.15
CA TYR A 76 12.75 13.08 -7.52
C TYR A 76 13.66 12.31 -8.47
N GLY A 77 13.43 12.42 -9.78
CA GLY A 77 14.13 11.70 -10.83
C GLY A 77 13.63 10.25 -10.98
N ALA A 78 13.16 9.89 -12.15
CA ALA A 78 12.70 8.54 -12.43
C ALA A 78 13.87 7.55 -12.39
N ARG A 79 13.69 6.45 -11.64
CA ARG A 79 14.65 5.34 -11.62
C ARG A 79 14.40 4.46 -12.85
N ALA A 80 15.44 4.23 -13.64
CA ALA A 80 15.38 3.25 -14.71
C ALA A 80 15.15 1.85 -14.14
N PRO A 81 14.29 1.01 -14.76
CA PRO A 81 14.11 -0.37 -14.35
C PRO A 81 15.43 -1.14 -14.35
N MET A 82 15.74 -1.79 -13.24
CA MET A 82 16.97 -2.60 -13.10
C MET A 82 16.75 -4.02 -13.62
N THR A 83 15.54 -4.54 -13.52
CA THR A 83 15.17 -5.85 -14.02
C THR A 83 14.94 -5.79 -15.53
N ALA A 84 15.92 -6.27 -16.30
CA ALA A 84 15.95 -6.13 -17.76
C ALA A 84 14.81 -6.89 -18.46
N VAL A 85 14.46 -8.07 -17.95
CA VAL A 85 13.41 -8.93 -18.53
C VAL A 85 12.21 -8.96 -17.59
N SER A 86 11.15 -8.27 -17.98
CA SER A 86 9.93 -8.15 -17.17
C SER A 86 8.72 -8.00 -18.07
N PHE A 87 7.61 -8.62 -17.67
CA PHE A 87 6.34 -8.45 -18.37
C PHE A 87 5.83 -7.02 -18.19
N PRO A 88 5.46 -6.32 -19.26
CA PRO A 88 5.01 -4.93 -19.19
C PRO A 88 3.82 -4.77 -18.25
N MET A 89 3.76 -3.67 -17.50
CA MET A 89 2.67 -3.28 -16.60
C MET A 89 2.37 -4.28 -15.46
N VAL A 90 3.12 -5.36 -15.31
CA VAL A 90 2.95 -6.34 -14.22
C VAL A 90 4.13 -6.26 -13.26
N HIS A 91 3.83 -6.02 -11.96
CA HIS A 91 4.87 -5.78 -10.97
C HIS A 91 5.57 -7.07 -10.53
N ASP A 92 4.86 -8.06 -10.04
CA ASP A 92 5.45 -9.29 -9.47
C ASP A 92 4.90 -10.59 -10.11
N THR A 93 3.59 -10.80 -10.08
CA THR A 93 2.96 -12.06 -10.50
C THR A 93 1.93 -11.80 -11.59
N ILE A 94 1.98 -12.59 -12.66
CA ILE A 94 1.01 -12.52 -13.76
C ILE A 94 -0.33 -13.06 -13.25
N PRO A 95 -1.43 -12.29 -13.29
CA PRO A 95 -2.69 -12.63 -12.64
C PRO A 95 -3.30 -13.97 -13.09
N VAL A 96 -3.25 -14.27 -14.40
CA VAL A 96 -3.91 -15.45 -14.98
C VAL A 96 -3.12 -16.73 -14.70
N ILE A 97 -1.83 -16.72 -15.01
CA ILE A 97 -0.96 -17.90 -14.90
C ILE A 97 -0.27 -18.04 -13.53
N LYS A 98 -0.42 -17.06 -12.64
CA LYS A 98 0.17 -17.04 -11.28
C LYS A 98 1.68 -17.30 -11.24
N THR A 99 2.39 -17.03 -12.35
CA THR A 99 3.84 -17.13 -12.46
C THR A 99 4.51 -15.78 -12.26
N LYS A 100 5.81 -15.76 -12.00
CA LYS A 100 6.57 -14.52 -11.90
C LYS A 100 6.56 -13.75 -13.21
N SER A 101 6.35 -12.45 -13.15
CA SER A 101 6.35 -11.54 -14.29
C SER A 101 7.73 -11.14 -14.77
N TYR A 102 8.79 -11.61 -14.14
CA TYR A 102 10.17 -11.17 -14.42
C TYR A 102 11.20 -12.28 -14.21
N LEU A 103 12.36 -12.11 -14.86
CA LEU A 103 13.56 -12.89 -14.60
C LEU A 103 14.48 -12.13 -13.64
N LYS A 104 15.06 -12.84 -12.65
CA LYS A 104 15.96 -12.20 -11.67
C LYS A 104 17.27 -11.69 -12.30
N LYS A 105 17.69 -12.24 -13.42
CA LYS A 105 18.89 -11.87 -14.18
C LYS A 105 18.55 -11.77 -15.65
N PRO A 106 19.23 -10.91 -16.44
CA PRO A 106 20.24 -9.94 -15.99
C PRO A 106 19.63 -8.76 -15.23
N GLN A 107 20.42 -8.12 -14.35
CA GLN A 107 20.09 -6.87 -13.70
C GLN A 107 20.94 -5.75 -14.30
N LEU A 108 20.29 -4.66 -14.69
CA LEU A 108 20.96 -3.45 -15.15
C LEU A 108 21.53 -2.67 -13.95
N PRO A 109 22.59 -1.87 -14.14
CA PRO A 109 23.10 -1.01 -13.10
C PRO A 109 22.06 0.01 -12.66
N TYR A 110 22.18 0.47 -11.40
CA TYR A 110 21.30 1.52 -10.90
C TYR A 110 21.55 2.82 -11.67
N PHE A 111 20.48 3.35 -12.24
CA PHE A 111 20.48 4.64 -12.92
C PHE A 111 19.20 5.41 -12.57
N ARG A 112 19.35 6.70 -12.30
CA ARG A 112 18.24 7.60 -12.03
C ARG A 112 18.40 8.86 -12.90
N LEU A 113 17.32 9.26 -13.53
CA LEU A 113 17.24 10.51 -14.29
C LEU A 113 17.40 11.73 -13.36
N PRO A 114 17.84 12.87 -13.87
CA PRO A 114 17.91 14.10 -13.10
C PRO A 114 16.57 14.42 -12.44
N ALA A 115 16.62 14.87 -11.19
CA ALA A 115 15.44 15.24 -10.41
C ALA A 115 15.11 16.73 -10.63
N LEU A 116 13.83 17.08 -10.62
CA LEU A 116 13.38 18.49 -10.64
C LEU A 116 13.54 19.15 -9.27
N GLN A 117 13.46 18.34 -8.19
CA GLN A 117 13.60 18.83 -6.82
C GLN A 117 14.24 17.80 -5.90
N LYS A 118 14.79 18.26 -4.79
CA LYS A 118 15.30 17.41 -3.71
C LYS A 118 14.17 17.08 -2.73
N ILE A 119 14.27 15.91 -2.10
CA ILE A 119 13.36 15.52 -1.00
C ILE A 119 13.57 16.48 0.18
N LYS A 120 12.47 16.95 0.74
CA LYS A 120 12.43 17.82 1.92
C LYS A 120 11.78 17.09 3.10
N ARG A 121 12.02 17.59 4.32
CA ARG A 121 11.27 17.11 5.49
C ARG A 121 9.78 17.36 5.31
N ASN A 122 8.98 16.43 5.77
CA ASN A 122 7.52 16.36 5.64
C ASN A 122 6.98 16.04 4.24
N ASP A 123 7.81 15.87 3.21
CA ASP A 123 7.37 15.36 1.92
C ASP A 123 6.79 13.94 2.07
N ILE A 124 5.70 13.66 1.35
CA ILE A 124 5.16 12.31 1.21
C ILE A 124 5.91 11.63 0.06
N VAL A 125 6.65 10.58 0.38
CA VAL A 125 7.51 9.88 -0.57
C VAL A 125 7.09 8.43 -0.76
N VAL A 126 7.21 7.94 -2.00
CA VAL A 126 7.03 6.52 -2.34
C VAL A 126 8.39 5.91 -2.60
N PHE A 127 8.66 4.77 -1.97
CA PHE A 127 9.92 4.06 -2.12
C PHE A 127 9.73 2.54 -2.11
N SER A 128 10.63 1.80 -2.73
CA SER A 128 10.63 0.33 -2.66
C SER A 128 11.18 -0.11 -1.30
N TRP A 129 10.40 -0.92 -0.56
CA TRP A 129 10.78 -1.35 0.78
C TRP A 129 11.93 -2.39 0.75
N PRO A 130 13.13 -2.06 1.25
CA PRO A 130 14.30 -2.92 1.11
C PRO A 130 14.17 -4.27 1.81
N ALA A 131 13.44 -4.35 2.92
CA ALA A 131 13.24 -5.56 3.71
C ALA A 131 12.12 -6.48 3.16
N ASP A 132 11.47 -6.16 2.02
CA ASP A 132 10.46 -7.02 1.41
C ASP A 132 11.06 -8.34 0.93
N THR A 133 10.64 -9.43 1.59
CA THR A 133 11.07 -10.80 1.30
C THR A 133 9.89 -11.77 1.16
N VAL A 134 8.66 -11.26 1.01
CA VAL A 134 7.45 -12.07 0.88
C VAL A 134 6.74 -11.78 -0.44
N ARG A 135 6.01 -12.74 -0.98
CA ARG A 135 5.17 -12.53 -2.16
C ARG A 135 3.87 -11.83 -1.79
N GLN A 136 3.30 -12.27 -0.69
CA GLN A 136 2.02 -11.79 -0.21
C GLN A 136 2.11 -11.50 1.29
N PHE A 137 1.61 -10.36 1.72
CA PHE A 137 1.54 -10.02 3.14
C PHE A 137 0.65 -10.99 3.89
N PHE A 138 1.00 -11.26 5.15
CA PHE A 138 0.26 -12.13 6.07
C PHE A 138 0.25 -13.63 5.72
N VAL A 139 0.95 -14.06 4.67
CA VAL A 139 1.15 -15.47 4.33
C VAL A 139 2.54 -15.89 4.76
N ARG A 140 2.63 -16.98 5.58
CA ARG A 140 3.92 -17.58 5.94
C ARG A 140 4.46 -18.38 4.76
N GLU A 141 5.40 -17.80 4.06
CA GLU A 141 6.09 -18.40 2.93
C GLU A 141 7.61 -18.45 3.18
N LYS A 142 8.31 -19.29 2.39
CA LYS A 142 9.78 -19.21 2.34
C LYS A 142 10.19 -17.83 1.84
N ARG A 143 11.24 -17.27 2.46
CA ARG A 143 11.86 -16.01 2.05
C ARG A 143 12.07 -15.96 0.54
N VAL A 144 11.59 -14.92 -0.10
CA VAL A 144 11.71 -14.66 -1.53
C VAL A 144 12.58 -13.43 -1.74
N ASP A 145 13.79 -13.61 -2.26
CA ASP A 145 14.63 -12.48 -2.63
C ASP A 145 14.15 -11.90 -3.96
N LYS A 146 13.70 -10.65 -3.91
CA LYS A 146 13.24 -9.88 -5.06
C LYS A 146 14.28 -8.80 -5.43
N PRO A 147 14.46 -8.49 -6.72
CA PRO A 147 15.17 -7.26 -7.11
C PRO A 147 14.50 -6.04 -6.50
N ILE A 148 15.29 -4.98 -6.22
CA ILE A 148 14.76 -3.80 -5.51
C ILE A 148 13.61 -3.10 -6.24
N ASP A 149 13.60 -3.13 -7.56
CA ASP A 149 12.54 -2.57 -8.42
C ASP A 149 11.29 -3.45 -8.52
N LYS A 150 11.34 -4.67 -7.95
CA LYS A 150 10.22 -5.62 -7.83
C LYS A 150 9.74 -5.80 -6.39
N LYS A 151 10.30 -5.06 -5.45
CA LYS A 151 9.83 -5.01 -4.06
C LYS A 151 8.61 -4.12 -3.92
N SER A 152 7.81 -4.37 -2.89
CA SER A 152 6.62 -3.60 -2.58
C SER A 152 6.95 -2.12 -2.37
N ASN A 153 6.11 -1.25 -2.90
CA ASN A 153 6.24 0.18 -2.71
C ASN A 153 5.48 0.61 -1.46
N TYR A 154 6.13 1.43 -0.65
CA TYR A 154 5.57 2.03 0.55
C TYR A 154 5.48 3.53 0.37
N VAL A 155 4.43 4.12 0.92
CA VAL A 155 4.27 5.56 1.02
C VAL A 155 4.43 5.97 2.48
N LYS A 156 5.34 6.90 2.77
CA LYS A 156 5.60 7.42 4.12
C LYS A 156 5.99 8.90 4.06
N ARG A 157 5.84 9.58 5.20
CA ARG A 157 6.32 10.95 5.36
C ARG A 157 7.81 10.96 5.65
N CYS A 158 8.57 11.76 4.91
CA CYS A 158 10.00 11.94 5.13
C CYS A 158 10.22 12.86 6.33
N VAL A 159 10.63 12.32 7.46
CA VAL A 159 10.83 13.08 8.72
C VAL A 159 12.26 13.54 8.92
N GLY A 160 13.22 13.01 8.17
CA GLY A 160 14.62 13.42 8.22
C GLY A 160 15.30 13.28 6.86
N ILE A 161 16.27 14.12 6.61
CA ILE A 161 17.13 14.10 5.43
C ILE A 161 18.58 13.79 5.84
N PRO A 162 19.48 13.42 4.90
CA PRO A 162 20.87 13.13 5.23
C PRO A 162 21.52 14.26 6.03
N GLY A 163 22.16 13.89 7.15
CA GLY A 163 22.81 14.81 8.11
C GLY A 163 21.94 15.20 9.30
N ASP A 164 20.66 14.83 9.33
CA ASP A 164 19.79 15.09 10.47
C ASP A 164 20.04 14.12 11.62
N THR A 165 19.91 14.63 12.84
CA THR A 165 19.75 13.84 14.06
C THR A 165 18.26 13.75 14.39
N LEU A 166 17.75 12.52 14.51
CA LEU A 166 16.33 12.27 14.82
C LEU A 166 16.16 11.72 16.22
N GLU A 167 15.22 12.29 16.95
CA GLU A 167 14.78 11.83 18.29
C GLU A 167 13.26 11.76 18.32
N ILE A 168 12.73 10.83 19.11
CA ILE A 168 11.29 10.74 19.41
C ILE A 168 11.11 10.98 20.89
N ILE A 169 10.48 12.09 21.25
CA ILE A 169 10.20 12.48 22.63
C ILE A 169 8.68 12.56 22.80
N ASP A 170 8.13 11.76 23.71
CA ASP A 170 6.69 11.69 23.98
C ASP A 170 5.83 11.46 22.72
N GLY A 171 6.35 10.64 21.79
CA GLY A 171 5.68 10.35 20.51
C GLY A 171 5.84 11.43 19.44
N PHE A 172 6.51 12.54 19.72
CA PHE A 172 6.79 13.60 18.76
C PHE A 172 8.20 13.50 18.19
N ILE A 173 8.31 13.70 16.88
CA ILE A 173 9.61 13.71 16.19
C ILE A 173 10.30 15.05 16.43
N HIS A 174 11.55 14.98 16.87
CA HIS A 174 12.47 16.11 16.96
C HIS A 174 13.60 15.90 15.95
N THR A 175 13.87 16.93 15.18
CA THR A 175 14.95 16.92 14.18
C THR A 175 15.96 17.97 14.57
N ASN A 176 17.21 17.56 14.81
CA ASN A 176 18.30 18.45 15.31
C ASN A 176 17.89 19.18 16.59
N GLY A 177 17.24 18.49 17.52
CA GLY A 177 16.77 19.04 18.80
C GLY A 177 15.50 19.90 18.71
N ILE A 178 14.95 20.13 17.52
CA ILE A 178 13.75 20.95 17.33
C ILE A 178 12.56 20.05 17.02
N LYS A 179 11.44 20.25 17.73
CA LYS A 179 10.18 19.53 17.45
C LYS A 179 9.73 19.78 16.01
N ASN A 180 9.47 18.70 15.27
CA ASN A 180 8.99 18.79 13.89
C ASN A 180 7.58 19.40 13.85
N ILE A 181 7.42 20.45 13.05
CA ILE A 181 6.12 21.06 12.78
C ILE A 181 5.50 20.30 11.61
N LEU A 182 4.42 19.60 11.89
CA LEU A 182 3.70 18.84 10.88
C LEU A 182 2.88 19.77 9.96
N PRO A 183 2.70 19.41 8.69
CA PRO A 183 1.73 20.08 7.82
C PRO A 183 0.31 19.99 8.39
N GLU A 184 -0.55 20.94 8.05
CA GLU A 184 -1.93 21.10 8.55
C GLU A 184 -2.76 19.79 8.54
N ARG A 185 -2.63 18.99 7.50
CA ARG A 185 -3.37 17.72 7.36
C ARG A 185 -2.65 16.50 7.96
N ALA A 186 -1.52 16.70 8.62
CA ALA A 186 -0.75 15.61 9.24
C ALA A 186 -0.93 15.62 10.75
N GLU A 187 -1.65 14.63 11.25
CA GLU A 187 -1.91 14.48 12.67
C GLU A 187 -1.20 13.24 13.22
N VAL A 188 -0.70 13.37 14.45
CA VAL A 188 -0.12 12.22 15.16
C VAL A 188 -1.22 11.44 15.82
N GLN A 189 -1.24 10.14 15.57
CA GLN A 189 -2.17 9.20 16.18
C GLN A 189 -1.47 8.39 17.27
N TYR A 190 -2.21 8.04 18.29
CA TYR A 190 -1.76 7.21 19.40
C TYR A 190 -2.74 6.08 19.63
N THR A 191 -2.27 4.99 20.20
CA THR A 191 -3.14 3.89 20.59
C THR A 191 -3.75 4.17 21.96
N PHE A 192 -5.06 4.15 22.04
CA PHE A 192 -5.83 4.25 23.28
C PHE A 192 -6.60 2.96 23.54
N ASN A 193 -6.77 2.63 24.80
CA ASN A 193 -7.66 1.57 25.24
C ASN A 193 -8.92 2.18 25.84
N ALA A 194 -10.06 1.94 25.19
CA ALA A 194 -11.39 2.28 25.70
C ALA A 194 -11.96 1.11 26.49
N TYR A 195 -12.40 1.35 27.70
CA TYR A 195 -13.01 0.35 28.58
C TYR A 195 -14.48 0.69 28.86
N ALA A 196 -15.34 -0.31 28.78
CA ALA A 196 -16.74 -0.22 29.19
C ALA A 196 -17.21 -1.55 29.82
N LYS A 197 -17.73 -1.51 31.06
CA LYS A 197 -18.24 -2.69 31.78
C LYS A 197 -19.25 -3.51 30.99
N LYS A 198 -20.10 -2.84 30.22
CA LYS A 198 -21.13 -3.47 29.37
C LYS A 198 -20.60 -3.85 27.98
N GLY A 199 -19.32 -3.70 27.74
CA GLY A 199 -18.66 -3.91 26.46
C GLY A 199 -18.67 -2.67 25.56
N VAL A 200 -17.61 -2.54 24.77
CA VAL A 200 -17.40 -1.45 23.81
C VAL A 200 -18.05 -1.84 22.48
N SER A 201 -19.17 -1.23 22.15
CA SER A 201 -19.93 -1.52 20.93
C SER A 201 -19.26 -0.88 19.70
N SER A 202 -18.83 -1.70 18.75
CA SER A 202 -18.25 -1.22 17.48
C SER A 202 -19.22 -0.35 16.69
N ARG A 203 -20.51 -0.68 16.70
CA ARG A 203 -21.56 0.10 16.01
C ARG A 203 -21.67 1.49 16.58
N LYS A 204 -21.73 1.62 17.92
CA LYS A 204 -21.79 2.93 18.58
C LYS A 204 -20.56 3.76 18.33
N LEU A 205 -19.36 3.14 18.29
CA LEU A 205 -18.13 3.85 17.93
C LEU A 205 -18.17 4.42 16.52
N LEU A 206 -18.69 3.64 15.55
CA LEU A 206 -18.89 4.11 14.17
C LEU A 206 -19.90 5.25 14.10
N ASP A 207 -21.00 5.16 14.84
CA ASP A 207 -22.03 6.21 14.90
C ASP A 207 -21.47 7.52 15.49
N GLU A 208 -20.47 7.44 16.38
CA GLU A 208 -19.72 8.59 16.96
C GLU A 208 -18.55 9.07 16.05
N GLY A 209 -18.33 8.40 14.91
CA GLY A 209 -17.33 8.79 13.92
C GLY A 209 -15.92 8.23 14.15
N PHE A 210 -15.76 7.21 15.02
CA PHE A 210 -14.47 6.52 15.18
C PHE A 210 -14.37 5.37 14.19
N GLU A 211 -13.31 5.36 13.38
CA GLU A 211 -13.15 4.38 12.29
C GLU A 211 -11.86 3.53 12.41
N ASP A 212 -10.93 3.86 13.29
CA ASP A 212 -9.66 3.14 13.39
C ASP A 212 -9.60 2.25 14.65
N PHE A 213 -10.27 1.11 14.54
CA PHE A 213 -10.28 0.03 15.53
C PHE A 213 -10.56 -1.32 14.86
N ASP A 214 -10.13 -2.39 15.52
CA ASP A 214 -10.44 -3.75 15.07
C ASP A 214 -11.77 -4.26 15.60
N ARG A 215 -12.44 -5.09 14.79
CA ARG A 215 -13.59 -5.90 15.19
C ARG A 215 -13.18 -7.37 15.22
N ILE A 216 -13.66 -8.09 16.22
CA ILE A 216 -13.39 -9.53 16.36
C ILE A 216 -14.68 -10.29 16.10
N TYR A 217 -14.60 -11.22 15.16
CA TYR A 217 -15.71 -12.11 14.83
C TYR A 217 -15.34 -13.54 15.16
N LYS A 218 -16.27 -14.24 15.85
CA LYS A 218 -16.25 -15.69 15.93
C LYS A 218 -16.97 -16.25 14.70
N ILE A 219 -16.33 -17.17 14.00
CA ILE A 219 -16.91 -17.83 12.83
C ILE A 219 -17.01 -19.33 13.14
N GLU A 220 -18.19 -19.88 12.93
CA GLU A 220 -18.46 -21.31 13.09
C GLU A 220 -18.49 -22.00 11.72
N ASN A 221 -18.01 -23.24 11.66
CA ASN A 221 -18.06 -24.11 10.49
C ASN A 221 -17.43 -23.48 9.21
N ILE A 222 -16.29 -22.81 9.39
CA ILE A 222 -15.58 -22.25 8.25
C ILE A 222 -14.84 -23.33 7.45
N THR A 223 -15.04 -23.37 6.15
CA THR A 223 -14.28 -24.22 5.23
C THR A 223 -13.05 -23.46 4.68
N GLU A 224 -12.04 -24.21 4.22
CA GLU A 224 -10.86 -23.59 3.60
C GLU A 224 -11.23 -22.70 2.40
N SER A 225 -12.18 -23.13 1.58
CA SER A 225 -12.66 -22.35 0.42
C SER A 225 -13.35 -21.05 0.83
N SER A 226 -14.15 -21.07 1.90
CA SER A 226 -14.79 -19.89 2.47
C SER A 226 -13.76 -18.97 3.13
N PHE A 227 -12.76 -19.56 3.80
CA PHE A 227 -11.67 -18.80 4.41
C PHE A 227 -10.89 -17.98 3.37
N GLN A 228 -10.53 -18.59 2.24
CA GLN A 228 -9.81 -17.91 1.15
C GLN A 228 -10.58 -16.68 0.62
N GLN A 229 -11.91 -16.71 0.65
CA GLN A 229 -12.74 -15.60 0.18
C GLN A 229 -12.83 -14.45 1.20
N ILE A 230 -12.66 -14.71 2.49
CA ILE A 230 -12.68 -13.66 3.53
C ILE A 230 -11.30 -13.05 3.81
N ILE A 231 -10.20 -13.67 3.36
CA ILE A 231 -8.83 -13.19 3.56
C ILE A 231 -8.67 -11.68 3.23
N PRO A 232 -9.24 -11.13 2.15
CA PRO A 232 -9.07 -9.71 1.82
C PRO A 232 -9.65 -8.74 2.86
N TYR A 233 -10.51 -9.23 3.75
CA TYR A 233 -11.23 -8.42 4.74
C TYR A 233 -10.70 -8.58 6.16
N ILE A 234 -9.76 -9.50 6.38
CA ILE A 234 -9.22 -9.79 7.72
C ILE A 234 -7.84 -9.19 7.90
N THR A 235 -7.58 -8.64 9.10
CA THR A 235 -6.28 -8.12 9.54
C THR A 235 -5.49 -9.17 10.32
N GLY A 236 -6.18 -10.18 10.87
CA GLY A 236 -5.56 -11.27 11.61
C GLY A 236 -6.52 -12.40 11.93
N ARG A 237 -5.99 -13.48 12.48
CA ARG A 237 -6.78 -14.63 12.92
C ARG A 237 -6.19 -15.31 14.15
N ARG A 238 -7.04 -15.96 14.96
CA ARG A 238 -6.61 -16.84 16.06
C ARG A 238 -7.60 -17.99 16.24
N GLY A 239 -7.15 -19.05 16.90
CA GLY A 239 -7.98 -20.19 17.29
C GLY A 239 -7.81 -21.42 16.41
N THR A 240 -8.65 -22.42 16.66
CA THR A 240 -8.71 -23.71 15.97
C THR A 240 -9.98 -23.81 15.12
N ALA A 241 -10.18 -24.90 14.39
CA ALA A 241 -11.36 -25.11 13.56
C ALA A 241 -12.69 -24.92 14.29
N ASP A 242 -12.76 -25.32 15.57
CA ASP A 242 -13.98 -25.24 16.39
C ASP A 242 -14.21 -23.86 17.03
N ASN A 243 -13.14 -23.09 17.24
CA ASN A 243 -13.16 -21.75 17.83
C ASN A 243 -12.31 -20.81 16.99
N PHE A 244 -12.82 -20.46 15.83
CA PHE A 244 -12.11 -19.64 14.88
C PHE A 244 -12.51 -18.17 14.99
N TYR A 245 -11.53 -17.32 15.29
CA TYR A 245 -11.72 -15.89 15.40
C TYR A 245 -10.95 -15.17 14.30
N VAL A 246 -11.57 -14.16 13.69
CA VAL A 246 -10.93 -13.26 12.74
C VAL A 246 -11.00 -11.82 13.24
N TYR A 247 -9.94 -11.10 12.98
CA TYR A 247 -9.85 -9.67 13.21
C TYR A 247 -10.10 -8.98 11.88
N THR A 248 -10.85 -7.90 11.92
CA THR A 248 -11.13 -7.06 10.75
C THR A 248 -10.96 -5.61 11.15
N GLY A 249 -10.75 -4.70 10.19
CA GLY A 249 -10.92 -3.28 10.49
C GLY A 249 -12.37 -2.94 10.87
N SER A 250 -12.61 -1.68 11.20
CA SER A 250 -13.91 -1.18 11.70
C SER A 250 -15.10 -1.44 10.78
N LYS A 251 -14.89 -1.52 9.46
CA LYS A 251 -15.95 -1.87 8.48
C LYS A 251 -16.46 -3.30 8.62
N GLY A 252 -15.68 -4.19 9.26
CA GLY A 252 -16.05 -5.57 9.49
C GLY A 252 -16.11 -6.43 8.23
N LEU A 253 -16.74 -7.61 8.35
CA LEU A 253 -16.98 -8.50 7.22
C LEU A 253 -18.20 -8.04 6.42
N PRO A 254 -18.15 -8.02 5.08
CA PRO A 254 -19.32 -7.66 4.26
C PRO A 254 -20.50 -8.62 4.47
N THR A 255 -21.65 -8.08 4.77
CA THR A 255 -22.87 -8.86 5.05
C THR A 255 -23.28 -9.76 3.88
N ASP A 256 -23.10 -9.26 2.65
CA ASP A 256 -23.43 -10.03 1.45
C ASP A 256 -22.50 -11.22 1.27
N LEU A 257 -21.21 -11.07 1.63
CA LEU A 257 -20.25 -12.16 1.60
C LEU A 257 -20.59 -13.22 2.65
N ILE A 258 -20.90 -12.80 3.89
CA ILE A 258 -21.33 -13.70 4.97
C ILE A 258 -22.53 -14.54 4.52
N ARG A 259 -23.54 -13.89 3.93
CA ARG A 259 -24.77 -14.55 3.43
C ARG A 259 -24.45 -15.50 2.28
N LYS A 260 -23.64 -15.06 1.30
CA LYS A 260 -23.24 -15.86 0.14
C LYS A 260 -22.50 -17.14 0.54
N LEU A 261 -21.66 -17.06 1.57
CA LEU A 261 -20.86 -18.19 2.06
C LEU A 261 -21.59 -19.04 3.10
N GLY A 262 -22.80 -18.65 3.53
CA GLY A 262 -23.57 -19.35 4.56
C GLY A 262 -22.86 -19.42 5.93
N LEU A 263 -21.99 -18.43 6.23
CA LEU A 263 -21.22 -18.42 7.47
C LEU A 263 -22.06 -17.99 8.66
N ARG A 264 -21.89 -18.70 9.78
CA ARG A 264 -22.40 -18.26 11.08
C ARG A 264 -21.34 -17.39 11.74
N VAL A 265 -21.59 -16.09 11.78
CA VAL A 265 -20.66 -15.08 12.27
C VAL A 265 -21.30 -14.34 13.43
N SER A 266 -20.59 -14.26 14.55
CA SER A 266 -20.97 -13.43 15.68
C SER A 266 -19.86 -12.48 16.05
N GLU A 267 -20.16 -11.18 16.20
CA GLU A 267 -19.18 -10.20 16.69
C GLU A 267 -18.98 -10.39 18.19
N THR A 268 -17.72 -10.44 18.62
CA THR A 268 -17.35 -10.52 20.02
C THR A 268 -17.42 -9.13 20.64
N LEU A 269 -18.25 -8.98 21.66
CA LEU A 269 -18.31 -7.76 22.44
C LEU A 269 -17.16 -7.76 23.47
N GLU A 270 -16.20 -6.88 23.27
CA GLU A 270 -15.03 -6.74 24.14
C GLU A 270 -15.29 -5.65 25.19
N VAL A 271 -14.86 -5.88 26.43
CA VAL A 271 -14.91 -4.84 27.48
C VAL A 271 -13.82 -3.81 27.31
N ASP A 272 -12.70 -4.20 26.69
CA ASP A 272 -11.56 -3.37 26.32
C ASP A 272 -11.42 -3.33 24.80
N LYS A 273 -11.35 -2.15 24.22
CA LYS A 273 -11.13 -2.00 22.78
C LYS A 273 -10.05 -0.97 22.50
N GLN A 274 -9.10 -1.36 21.64
CA GLN A 274 -8.03 -0.48 21.19
C GLN A 274 -8.46 0.34 19.99
N LEU A 275 -8.16 1.65 20.04
CA LEU A 275 -8.39 2.60 18.95
C LEU A 275 -7.09 3.34 18.67
N THR A 276 -6.80 3.58 17.39
CA THR A 276 -5.69 4.44 16.95
C THR A 276 -6.25 5.79 16.55
N ILE A 277 -6.15 6.76 17.44
CA ILE A 277 -6.81 8.07 17.33
C ILE A 277 -5.90 9.22 17.72
N THR A 278 -6.28 10.42 17.31
CA THR A 278 -5.59 11.66 17.72
C THR A 278 -5.90 11.99 19.19
N LEU A 279 -5.14 12.91 19.77
CA LEU A 279 -5.42 13.40 21.14
C LEU A 279 -6.79 14.08 21.23
N GLU A 280 -7.19 14.83 20.20
CA GLU A 280 -8.51 15.47 20.14
C GLU A 280 -9.65 14.45 20.10
N GLU A 281 -9.51 13.42 19.28
CA GLU A 281 -10.48 12.32 19.23
C GLU A 281 -10.54 11.54 20.54
N ALA A 282 -9.40 11.35 21.23
CA ALA A 282 -9.39 10.73 22.56
C ALA A 282 -10.14 11.57 23.60
N ASP A 283 -10.07 12.90 23.53
CA ASP A 283 -10.85 13.79 24.39
C ASP A 283 -12.35 13.74 24.08
N LYS A 284 -12.74 13.57 22.81
CA LYS A 284 -14.11 13.27 22.41
C LYS A 284 -14.58 11.93 22.99
N LEU A 285 -13.75 10.89 22.86
CA LEU A 285 -14.04 9.54 23.36
C LEU A 285 -14.24 9.51 24.87
N ARG A 286 -13.47 10.30 25.66
CA ARG A 286 -13.63 10.44 27.11
C ARG A 286 -14.94 11.07 27.56
N LYS A 287 -15.59 11.85 26.68
CA LYS A 287 -16.88 12.51 26.98
C LYS A 287 -18.08 11.60 26.71
N ILE A 288 -17.87 10.44 26.10
CA ILE A 288 -18.94 9.49 25.78
C ILE A 288 -19.41 8.78 27.04
N THR A 289 -20.70 8.90 27.36
CA THR A 289 -21.29 8.45 28.63
C THR A 289 -21.29 6.93 28.84
N TRP A 290 -21.20 6.13 27.79
CA TRP A 290 -21.19 4.67 27.89
C TRP A 290 -19.76 4.07 27.90
N ILE A 291 -18.73 4.91 27.81
CA ILE A 291 -17.32 4.56 28.00
C ILE A 291 -16.94 4.89 29.44
N ASP A 292 -16.46 3.90 30.19
CA ASP A 292 -16.08 4.09 31.60
C ASP A 292 -14.69 4.69 31.77
N SER A 293 -13.73 4.34 30.90
CA SER A 293 -12.40 4.93 30.90
C SER A 293 -11.69 4.85 29.56
N VAL A 294 -10.77 5.80 29.30
CA VAL A 294 -9.92 5.85 28.11
C VAL A 294 -8.48 6.09 28.54
N LYS A 295 -7.60 5.14 28.27
CA LYS A 295 -6.18 5.20 28.66
C LYS A 295 -5.30 5.10 27.41
N GLN A 296 -4.29 5.97 27.32
CA GLN A 296 -3.26 5.87 26.29
C GLN A 296 -2.36 4.67 26.57
N ILE A 297 -2.06 3.88 25.55
CA ILE A 297 -1.12 2.77 25.64
C ILE A 297 0.26 3.32 25.26
N ASN A 298 1.15 3.38 26.24
CA ASN A 298 2.54 3.73 26.01
C ASN A 298 3.35 2.46 25.79
N VAL A 299 3.94 2.31 24.59
CA VAL A 299 4.85 1.22 24.28
C VAL A 299 6.19 1.55 24.91
N SER A 300 6.69 0.70 25.83
CA SER A 300 8.02 0.88 26.43
C SER A 300 9.11 0.76 25.35
N VAL A 301 10.18 1.53 25.46
CA VAL A 301 11.33 1.57 24.53
C VAL A 301 11.94 0.18 24.29
N ASN A 302 11.83 -0.73 25.25
CA ASN A 302 12.35 -2.10 25.15
C ASN A 302 11.63 -2.99 24.13
N LEU A 303 10.40 -2.64 23.73
CA LEU A 303 9.64 -3.36 22.70
C LEU A 303 9.96 -2.87 21.27
N LEU A 304 10.50 -1.67 21.13
CA LEU A 304 10.90 -1.11 19.82
C LEU A 304 12.18 -1.72 19.26
N GLN A 305 12.97 -2.44 20.08
CA GLN A 305 14.18 -3.16 19.62
C GLN A 305 13.89 -4.50 18.95
N VAL A 306 12.65 -4.97 18.94
CA VAL A 306 12.25 -6.31 18.46
C VAL A 306 11.45 -6.25 17.15
N LEU A 307 11.13 -5.08 16.64
CA LEU A 307 10.45 -4.85 15.35
C LEU A 307 11.44 -4.33 14.31
#